data_8ae226433fa48a6d6a660f510d6d9541
#
_entry.id   8ae226433fa48a6d6a660f510d6d9541
#
_cell.length_a   1.000
_cell.length_b   1.000
_cell.length_c   1.000
_cell.angle_alpha   90.00
_cell.angle_beta   90.00
_cell.angle_gamma   90.00
#
_symmetry.space_group_name_H-M   'P 1'
#
loop_
_entity.id
_entity.type
_entity.pdbx_description
1 polymer ?
#
loop_
_entity_poly.entity_id
_entity_poly.type
_entity_poly.pdbx_seq_one_letter_code
_entity_poly.pdbx_strand_id
1 'polypeptide(L)'
;FGVGFYSSFMVADQVEVFTHSYEPEAASLRWTSNGREGYSIETLDEPLDRGTRIVIHLKDEYEEFSQEYRVKELLRRYSNFVGFPINFNGEHINTVQAIWSKSKSDVKPEEYDEFYQFISHTDEKPLSYMHFSADAPIMLNALLFIPKRNPEMFGFGRVDANVSLYCKRVLIDAKPEGLLPEWLRFLNGVVDSEDLPLNISREMLQDNSLVRKISDIITKRFIKHLDKLARDEK
;
A
#
# COMPACT_ATOMS: atom_id res chain seq x y z
N PHE A 1 2.88 10.86 -10.97
CA PHE A 1 3.25 10.94 -12.41
C PHE A 1 2.05 11.24 -13.32
N GLY A 2 0.80 11.11 -12.85
CA GLY A 2 -0.41 11.34 -13.64
C GLY A 2 -0.70 10.32 -14.74
N VAL A 3 0.07 9.24 -14.82
CA VAL A 3 -0.02 8.24 -15.90
C VAL A 3 -0.76 6.96 -15.49
N GLY A 4 -1.20 6.83 -14.24
CA GLY A 4 -1.89 5.62 -13.76
C GLY A 4 -3.15 5.28 -14.54
N PHE A 5 -3.87 6.29 -15.04
CA PHE A 5 -5.03 6.10 -15.90
C PHE A 5 -4.70 5.33 -17.19
N TYR A 6 -3.54 5.60 -17.79
CA TYR A 6 -3.13 4.95 -19.04
C TYR A 6 -2.88 3.45 -18.89
N SER A 7 -2.63 2.95 -17.66
CA SER A 7 -2.48 1.52 -17.43
C SER A 7 -3.75 0.72 -17.74
N SER A 8 -4.92 1.37 -17.76
CA SER A 8 -6.17 0.72 -18.16
C SER A 8 -6.13 0.18 -19.60
N PHE A 9 -5.38 0.82 -20.51
CA PHE A 9 -5.22 0.35 -21.88
C PHE A 9 -4.37 -0.94 -22.03
N MET A 10 -3.66 -1.34 -20.98
CA MET A 10 -2.98 -2.63 -21.00
C MET A 10 -3.98 -3.78 -21.05
N VAL A 11 -5.11 -3.62 -20.36
CA VAL A 11 -6.14 -4.66 -20.22
C VAL A 11 -7.43 -4.36 -21.01
N ALA A 12 -7.55 -3.16 -21.59
CA ALA A 12 -8.77 -2.71 -22.27
C ALA A 12 -8.61 -2.60 -23.78
N ASP A 13 -9.66 -2.99 -24.51
CA ASP A 13 -9.82 -2.65 -25.92
C ASP A 13 -10.33 -1.21 -26.10
N GLN A 14 -11.14 -0.74 -25.15
CA GLN A 14 -11.71 0.59 -25.15
C GLN A 14 -11.90 1.08 -23.71
N VAL A 15 -11.68 2.35 -23.49
CA VAL A 15 -11.97 3.05 -22.22
C VAL A 15 -12.87 4.24 -22.50
N GLU A 16 -13.93 4.35 -21.71
CA GLU A 16 -14.83 5.50 -21.70
C GLU A 16 -14.77 6.20 -20.34
N VAL A 17 -14.75 7.51 -20.39
CA VAL A 17 -14.76 8.36 -19.19
C VAL A 17 -15.96 9.29 -19.27
N PHE A 18 -16.88 9.15 -18.34
CA PHE A 18 -18.01 10.04 -18.16
C PHE A 18 -17.69 10.98 -17.00
N THR A 19 -17.75 12.27 -17.23
CA THR A 19 -17.35 13.23 -16.21
C THR A 19 -18.22 14.48 -16.21
N HIS A 20 -18.46 15.01 -15.01
CA HIS A 20 -19.07 16.31 -14.79
C HIS A 20 -18.30 17.08 -13.73
N SER A 21 -17.95 18.33 -14.03
CA SER A 21 -17.22 19.25 -13.17
C SER A 21 -18.02 19.59 -11.90
N TYR A 22 -17.35 20.17 -10.89
CA TYR A 22 -18.03 20.78 -9.75
C TYR A 22 -18.75 22.09 -10.12
N GLU A 23 -18.46 22.66 -11.29
CA GLU A 23 -19.11 23.88 -11.78
C GLU A 23 -20.51 23.54 -12.31
N PRO A 24 -21.59 24.14 -11.76
CA PRO A 24 -22.97 23.76 -12.12
C PRO A 24 -23.32 23.95 -13.60
N GLU A 25 -22.69 24.92 -14.25
CA GLU A 25 -22.94 25.24 -15.67
C GLU A 25 -22.05 24.45 -16.64
N ALA A 26 -21.17 23.59 -16.12
CA ALA A 26 -20.31 22.78 -16.97
C ALA A 26 -21.10 21.69 -17.68
N ALA A 27 -20.78 21.43 -18.95
CA ALA A 27 -21.37 20.32 -19.69
C ALA A 27 -20.87 18.96 -19.13
N SER A 28 -21.74 17.97 -19.11
CA SER A 28 -21.35 16.58 -18.90
C SER A 28 -20.71 16.03 -20.18
N LEU A 29 -19.56 15.38 -20.02
CA LEU A 29 -18.75 14.92 -21.14
C LEU A 29 -18.55 13.40 -21.10
N ARG A 30 -18.50 12.79 -22.28
CA ARG A 30 -18.02 11.44 -22.52
C ARG A 30 -16.74 11.50 -23.35
N TRP A 31 -15.66 11.00 -22.79
CA TRP A 31 -14.40 10.78 -23.49
C TRP A 31 -14.24 9.30 -23.80
N THR A 32 -13.80 8.97 -25.01
CA THR A 32 -13.63 7.58 -25.46
C THR A 32 -12.31 7.41 -26.19
N SER A 33 -11.57 6.35 -25.93
CA SER A 33 -10.36 5.99 -26.66
C SER A 33 -10.10 4.48 -26.63
N ASN A 34 -9.41 3.98 -27.66
CA ASN A 34 -8.82 2.64 -27.69
C ASN A 34 -7.31 2.64 -27.35
N GLY A 35 -6.76 3.79 -26.98
CA GLY A 35 -5.34 3.96 -26.65
C GLY A 35 -4.37 3.94 -27.83
N ARG A 36 -4.85 3.86 -29.08
CA ARG A 36 -4.00 3.73 -30.30
C ARG A 36 -4.23 4.88 -31.28
N GLU A 37 -5.48 5.21 -31.57
CA GLU A 37 -5.86 6.07 -32.69
C GLU A 37 -6.31 7.48 -32.28
N GLY A 38 -6.13 7.83 -31.01
CA GLY A 38 -6.59 9.10 -30.47
C GLY A 38 -7.81 8.93 -29.56
N TYR A 39 -8.63 9.98 -29.48
CA TYR A 39 -9.81 10.00 -28.61
C TYR A 39 -10.93 10.82 -29.23
N SER A 40 -12.17 10.58 -28.80
CA SER A 40 -13.30 11.44 -29.04
C SER A 40 -13.82 12.07 -27.76
N ILE A 41 -14.40 13.26 -27.84
CA ILE A 41 -15.14 13.89 -26.75
C ILE A 41 -16.51 14.26 -27.25
N GLU A 42 -17.54 13.86 -26.52
CA GLU A 42 -18.93 14.13 -26.80
C GLU A 42 -19.57 14.86 -25.60
N THR A 43 -20.40 15.87 -25.87
CA THR A 43 -21.24 16.44 -24.83
C THR A 43 -22.49 15.58 -24.68
N LEU A 44 -22.84 15.27 -23.45
CA LEU A 44 -24.04 14.49 -23.13
C LEU A 44 -25.25 15.40 -23.02
N ASP A 45 -26.38 14.98 -23.59
CA ASP A 45 -27.66 15.71 -23.51
C ASP A 45 -28.24 15.68 -22.09
N GLU A 46 -28.00 14.57 -21.35
CA GLU A 46 -28.43 14.41 -19.96
C GLU A 46 -27.30 14.78 -18.98
N PRO A 47 -27.55 15.69 -18.02
CA PRO A 47 -26.57 16.05 -17.04
C PRO A 47 -26.25 14.83 -16.11
N LEU A 48 -24.98 14.62 -15.85
CA LEU A 48 -24.51 13.66 -14.86
C LEU A 48 -24.38 14.34 -13.49
N ASP A 49 -24.40 13.54 -12.45
CA ASP A 49 -23.95 13.98 -11.13
C ASP A 49 -22.45 14.35 -11.18
N ARG A 50 -22.05 15.28 -10.30
CA ARG A 50 -20.65 15.67 -10.17
C ARG A 50 -19.77 14.43 -9.89
N GLY A 51 -18.74 14.25 -10.69
CA GLY A 51 -17.80 13.15 -10.51
C GLY A 51 -17.27 12.59 -11.81
N THR A 52 -16.64 11.43 -11.72
CA THR A 52 -16.08 10.73 -12.87
C THR A 52 -16.40 9.25 -12.78
N ARG A 53 -16.94 8.69 -13.85
CA ARG A 53 -17.19 7.26 -14.05
C ARG A 53 -16.31 6.76 -15.19
N ILE A 54 -15.53 5.72 -14.94
CA ILE A 54 -14.67 5.08 -15.94
C ILE A 54 -15.25 3.71 -16.26
N VAL A 55 -15.46 3.43 -17.54
CA VAL A 55 -15.86 2.11 -18.04
C VAL A 55 -14.71 1.52 -18.83
N ILE A 56 -14.29 0.34 -18.45
CA ILE A 56 -13.16 -0.38 -19.05
C ILE A 56 -13.74 -1.60 -19.76
N HIS A 57 -13.68 -1.62 -21.10
CA HIS A 57 -14.04 -2.78 -21.91
C HIS A 57 -12.83 -3.69 -22.00
N LEU A 58 -12.87 -4.77 -21.23
CA LEU A 58 -11.74 -5.68 -21.10
C LEU A 58 -11.52 -6.46 -22.40
N LYS A 59 -10.25 -6.70 -22.74
CA LYS A 59 -9.86 -7.70 -23.73
C LYS A 59 -10.20 -9.09 -23.21
N ASP A 60 -10.50 -10.02 -24.12
CA ASP A 60 -10.84 -11.41 -23.76
C ASP A 60 -9.80 -12.09 -22.88
N GLU A 61 -8.52 -11.84 -23.12
CA GLU A 61 -7.39 -12.39 -22.35
C GLU A 61 -7.29 -11.88 -20.91
N TYR A 62 -8.03 -10.81 -20.56
CA TYR A 62 -8.06 -10.19 -19.24
C TYR A 62 -9.44 -10.27 -18.56
N GLU A 63 -10.29 -11.21 -18.97
CA GLU A 63 -11.61 -11.42 -18.40
C GLU A 63 -11.59 -11.69 -16.89
N GLU A 64 -10.46 -12.18 -16.34
CA GLU A 64 -10.27 -12.39 -14.90
C GLU A 64 -10.55 -11.13 -14.07
N PHE A 65 -10.30 -9.93 -14.62
CA PHE A 65 -10.54 -8.66 -13.93
C PHE A 65 -12.03 -8.24 -13.91
N SER A 66 -12.92 -8.99 -14.54
CA SER A 66 -14.36 -8.87 -14.36
C SER A 66 -14.86 -9.63 -13.13
N GLN A 67 -14.04 -10.53 -12.58
CA GLN A 67 -14.41 -11.39 -11.45
C GLN A 67 -14.30 -10.63 -10.12
N GLU A 68 -15.38 -10.62 -9.36
CA GLU A 68 -15.48 -9.90 -8.09
C GLU A 68 -14.36 -10.27 -7.11
N TYR A 69 -14.11 -11.58 -6.94
CA TYR A 69 -13.08 -12.07 -6.01
C TYR A 69 -11.69 -11.55 -6.37
N ARG A 70 -11.39 -11.48 -7.70
CA ARG A 70 -10.09 -11.04 -8.20
C ARG A 70 -9.87 -9.55 -7.94
N VAL A 71 -10.88 -8.73 -8.21
CA VAL A 71 -10.82 -7.28 -7.95
C VAL A 71 -10.70 -7.01 -6.46
N LYS A 72 -11.48 -7.69 -5.60
CA LYS A 72 -11.37 -7.55 -4.14
C LYS A 72 -9.99 -7.94 -3.62
N GLU A 73 -9.41 -9.04 -4.11
CA GLU A 73 -8.05 -9.46 -3.76
C GLU A 73 -7.03 -8.36 -4.06
N LEU A 74 -7.07 -7.81 -5.28
CA LEU A 74 -6.17 -6.74 -5.71
C LEU A 74 -6.35 -5.47 -4.88
N LEU A 75 -7.59 -5.04 -4.63
CA LEU A 75 -7.87 -3.87 -3.81
C LEU A 75 -7.33 -4.04 -2.39
N ARG A 76 -7.58 -5.19 -1.76
CA ARG A 76 -7.08 -5.49 -0.41
C ARG A 76 -5.55 -5.55 -0.36
N ARG A 77 -4.94 -6.12 -1.39
CA ARG A 77 -3.48 -6.26 -1.44
C ARG A 77 -2.76 -4.93 -1.62
N TYR A 78 -3.20 -4.11 -2.57
CA TYR A 78 -2.44 -2.92 -2.97
C TYR A 78 -2.99 -1.60 -2.40
N SER A 79 -4.27 -1.55 -2.07
CA SER A 79 -4.98 -0.30 -1.75
C SER A 79 -5.63 -0.27 -0.38
N ASN A 80 -5.35 -1.27 0.48
CA ASN A 80 -6.00 -1.41 1.77
C ASN A 80 -5.79 -0.20 2.70
N PHE A 81 -4.67 0.49 2.55
CA PHE A 81 -4.28 1.62 3.40
C PHE A 81 -4.38 2.99 2.72
N VAL A 82 -4.97 3.04 1.53
CA VAL A 82 -5.22 4.31 0.83
C VAL A 82 -6.10 5.21 1.68
N GLY A 83 -5.77 6.51 1.75
CA GLY A 83 -6.42 7.49 2.64
C GLY A 83 -7.83 7.92 2.21
N PHE A 84 -8.40 7.30 1.18
CA PHE A 84 -9.76 7.54 0.69
C PHE A 84 -10.58 6.26 0.78
N PRO A 85 -11.90 6.34 1.08
CA PRO A 85 -12.75 5.16 1.12
C PRO A 85 -12.86 4.51 -0.28
N ILE A 86 -12.62 3.21 -0.31
CA ILE A 86 -12.80 2.38 -1.51
C ILE A 86 -14.03 1.51 -1.28
N ASN A 87 -15.08 1.74 -2.06
CA ASN A 87 -16.27 0.93 -2.04
C ASN A 87 -16.31 0.05 -3.30
N PHE A 88 -16.53 -1.24 -3.11
CA PHE A 88 -16.69 -2.20 -4.19
C PHE A 88 -18.06 -2.86 -4.10
N ASN A 89 -18.91 -2.65 -5.09
CA ASN A 89 -20.31 -3.12 -5.09
C ASN A 89 -21.08 -2.76 -3.81
N GLY A 90 -20.83 -1.55 -3.26
CA GLY A 90 -21.44 -1.07 -2.02
C GLY A 90 -20.76 -1.53 -0.72
N GLU A 91 -19.78 -2.42 -0.77
CA GLU A 91 -18.99 -2.85 0.39
C GLU A 91 -17.74 -1.97 0.55
N HIS A 92 -17.51 -1.44 1.75
CA HIS A 92 -16.28 -0.71 2.06
C HIS A 92 -15.12 -1.69 2.25
N ILE A 93 -14.09 -1.60 1.40
CA ILE A 93 -12.98 -2.57 1.34
C ILE A 93 -11.82 -2.21 2.25
N ASN A 94 -11.34 -0.95 2.20
CA ASN A 94 -10.15 -0.50 2.93
C ASN A 94 -10.50 0.01 4.32
N THR A 95 -10.87 -0.89 5.21
CA THR A 95 -11.32 -0.56 6.58
C THR A 95 -10.18 -0.36 7.57
N VAL A 96 -8.98 -0.85 7.27
CA VAL A 96 -7.81 -0.80 8.16
C VAL A 96 -7.06 0.51 7.99
N GLN A 97 -6.77 1.16 9.11
CA GLN A 97 -6.03 2.43 9.09
C GLN A 97 -4.52 2.20 9.01
N ALA A 98 -3.83 3.08 8.26
CA ALA A 98 -2.38 3.13 8.20
C ALA A 98 -1.80 3.78 9.48
N ILE A 99 -1.88 3.08 10.61
CA ILE A 99 -1.49 3.63 11.92
C ILE A 99 -0.01 4.05 12.00
N TRP A 100 0.87 3.47 11.17
CA TRP A 100 2.29 3.84 11.11
C TRP A 100 2.53 5.27 10.61
N SER A 101 1.54 5.88 9.95
CA SER A 101 1.60 7.27 9.48
C SER A 101 1.06 8.29 10.47
N LYS A 102 0.50 7.84 11.59
CA LYS A 102 0.03 8.69 12.68
C LYS A 102 1.16 9.04 13.66
N SER A 103 0.98 10.10 14.44
CA SER A 103 1.83 10.33 15.61
C SER A 103 1.63 9.21 16.63
N LYS A 104 2.70 8.81 17.34
CA LYS A 104 2.60 7.79 18.40
C LYS A 104 1.59 8.14 19.49
N SER A 105 1.45 9.43 19.79
CA SER A 105 0.48 9.93 20.78
C SER A 105 -0.97 9.71 20.38
N ASP A 106 -1.22 9.53 19.07
CA ASP A 106 -2.55 9.46 18.49
C ASP A 106 -2.99 8.01 18.25
N VAL A 107 -2.11 7.04 18.54
CA VAL A 107 -2.39 5.61 18.39
C VAL A 107 -2.52 4.96 19.76
N LYS A 108 -3.67 4.34 20.00
CA LYS A 108 -3.92 3.60 21.25
C LYS A 108 -3.20 2.25 21.26
N PRO A 109 -2.84 1.70 22.44
CA PRO A 109 -2.21 0.40 22.54
C PRO A 109 -2.97 -0.73 21.83
N GLU A 110 -4.29 -0.71 21.91
CA GLU A 110 -5.16 -1.71 21.27
C GLU A 110 -5.04 -1.68 19.74
N GLU A 111 -4.89 -0.49 19.14
CA GLU A 111 -4.72 -0.33 17.68
C GLU A 111 -3.41 -0.99 17.19
N TYR A 112 -2.35 -1.01 18.01
CA TYR A 112 -1.11 -1.74 17.67
C TYR A 112 -1.32 -3.25 17.69
N ASP A 113 -2.05 -3.77 18.68
CA ASP A 113 -2.36 -5.19 18.79
C ASP A 113 -3.22 -5.66 17.60
N GLU A 114 -4.30 -4.94 17.30
CA GLU A 114 -5.20 -5.22 16.17
C GLU A 114 -4.46 -5.15 14.83
N PHE A 115 -3.62 -4.15 14.65
CA PHE A 115 -2.82 -4.00 13.43
C PHE A 115 -1.82 -5.15 13.27
N TYR A 116 -1.14 -5.55 14.35
CA TYR A 116 -0.24 -6.70 14.34
C TYR A 116 -0.97 -7.99 13.95
N GLN A 117 -2.12 -8.26 14.58
CA GLN A 117 -2.95 -9.44 14.26
C GLN A 117 -3.36 -9.44 12.79
N PHE A 118 -3.73 -8.27 12.27
CA PHE A 118 -4.11 -8.11 10.87
C PHE A 118 -2.96 -8.46 9.90
N ILE A 119 -1.74 -7.90 10.10
CA ILE A 119 -0.62 -8.11 9.16
C ILE A 119 0.08 -9.45 9.31
N SER A 120 0.02 -10.06 10.51
CA SER A 120 0.67 -11.34 10.82
C SER A 120 -0.27 -12.54 10.71
N HIS A 121 -1.57 -12.29 10.45
CA HIS A 121 -2.60 -13.32 10.36
C HIS A 121 -2.63 -14.25 11.59
N THR A 122 -2.52 -13.68 12.78
CA THR A 122 -2.53 -14.39 14.07
C THR A 122 -3.45 -13.68 15.06
N ASP A 123 -3.98 -14.41 16.02
CA ASP A 123 -4.75 -13.85 17.14
C ASP A 123 -3.85 -13.46 18.34
N GLU A 124 -2.54 -13.72 18.25
CA GLU A 124 -1.60 -13.39 19.31
C GLU A 124 -1.24 -11.89 19.27
N LYS A 125 -0.93 -11.33 20.44
CA LYS A 125 -0.36 -10.00 20.57
C LYS A 125 1.15 -10.04 20.35
N PRO A 126 1.77 -8.94 19.87
CA PRO A 126 3.21 -8.87 19.75
C PRO A 126 3.87 -8.84 21.14
N LEU A 127 5.12 -9.25 21.23
CA LEU A 127 5.94 -9.08 22.43
C LEU A 127 6.25 -7.59 22.65
N SER A 128 6.61 -6.89 21.60
CA SER A 128 6.92 -5.46 21.60
C SER A 128 6.76 -4.89 20.20
N TYR A 129 6.76 -3.56 20.09
CA TYR A 129 6.75 -2.87 18.81
C TYR A 129 7.62 -1.61 18.82
N MET A 130 8.14 -1.27 17.67
CA MET A 130 8.85 -0.02 17.43
C MET A 130 8.11 0.79 16.36
N HIS A 131 7.53 1.91 16.76
CA HIS A 131 6.89 2.88 15.89
C HIS A 131 7.78 4.13 15.80
N PHE A 132 8.19 4.56 14.62
CA PHE A 132 8.96 5.78 14.46
C PHE A 132 8.74 6.45 13.10
N SER A 133 8.98 7.76 13.09
CA SER A 133 9.05 8.56 11.90
C SER A 133 10.42 9.25 11.81
N ALA A 134 10.89 9.52 10.61
CA ALA A 134 12.10 10.30 10.32
C ALA A 134 11.84 11.15 9.07
N ASP A 135 12.25 12.43 9.12
CA ASP A 135 12.08 13.37 8.02
C ASP A 135 13.41 13.60 7.26
N ALA A 136 14.54 13.27 7.89
CA ALA A 136 15.87 13.40 7.30
C ALA A 136 16.78 12.25 7.76
N PRO A 137 17.70 11.79 6.91
CA PRO A 137 17.97 12.18 5.51
C PRO A 137 16.95 11.59 4.50
N ILE A 138 16.00 10.80 4.95
CA ILE A 138 14.97 10.15 4.15
C ILE A 138 13.67 10.26 4.93
N MET A 139 12.56 10.63 4.25
CA MET A 139 11.23 10.56 4.84
C MET A 139 10.82 9.10 4.99
N LEU A 140 10.62 8.68 6.24
CA LEU A 140 10.41 7.29 6.59
C LEU A 140 9.43 7.18 7.76
N ASN A 141 8.39 6.40 7.59
CA ASN A 141 7.51 5.93 8.65
C ASN A 141 7.65 4.42 8.78
N ALA A 142 7.85 3.91 9.98
CA ALA A 142 7.99 2.48 10.20
C ALA A 142 7.29 2.04 11.48
N LEU A 143 6.61 0.91 11.37
CA LEU A 143 6.01 0.20 12.49
C LEU A 143 6.43 -1.26 12.40
N LEU A 144 7.30 -1.67 13.32
CA LEU A 144 7.88 -3.00 13.36
C LEU A 144 7.51 -3.69 14.67
N PHE A 145 7.15 -4.95 14.59
CA PHE A 145 6.71 -5.77 15.71
C PHE A 145 7.66 -6.92 15.95
N ILE A 146 7.93 -7.19 17.22
CA ILE A 146 8.60 -8.41 17.68
C ILE A 146 7.51 -9.43 18.00
N PRO A 147 7.43 -10.56 17.28
CA PRO A 147 6.46 -11.60 17.59
C PRO A 147 6.75 -12.22 18.95
N LYS A 148 5.71 -12.66 19.66
CA LYS A 148 5.85 -13.36 20.94
C LYS A 148 6.55 -14.70 20.79
N ARG A 149 6.38 -15.36 19.65
CA ARG A 149 7.00 -16.64 19.33
C ARG A 149 7.74 -16.53 18.00
N ASN A 150 8.95 -17.10 17.96
CA ASN A 150 9.67 -17.23 16.71
C ASN A 150 9.25 -18.56 16.03
N PRO A 151 8.64 -18.53 14.82
CA PRO A 151 8.25 -19.75 14.12
C PRO A 151 9.39 -20.72 13.87
N GLU A 152 10.62 -20.23 13.71
CA GLU A 152 11.81 -21.05 13.48
C GLU A 152 12.15 -21.99 14.67
N MET A 153 11.73 -21.62 15.89
CA MET A 153 11.93 -22.47 17.07
C MET A 153 11.11 -23.77 17.01
N PHE A 154 10.09 -23.84 16.18
CA PHE A 154 9.24 -25.02 16.02
C PHE A 154 9.66 -25.95 14.87
N GLY A 155 10.83 -25.74 14.28
CA GLY A 155 11.36 -26.61 13.22
C GLY A 155 10.71 -26.42 11.84
N PHE A 156 9.97 -25.35 11.62
CA PHE A 156 9.38 -25.01 10.31
C PHE A 156 10.39 -24.51 9.27
N GLY A 157 11.70 -24.57 9.61
CA GLY A 157 12.76 -24.07 8.75
C GLY A 157 12.92 -22.55 8.82
N ARG A 158 13.65 -22.01 7.86
CA ARG A 158 13.89 -20.57 7.73
C ARG A 158 12.61 -19.85 7.28
N VAL A 159 12.23 -18.82 8.01
CA VAL A 159 11.09 -17.95 7.68
C VAL A 159 11.59 -16.61 7.14
N ASP A 160 11.03 -16.14 6.03
CA ASP A 160 11.32 -14.82 5.48
C ASP A 160 10.72 -13.72 6.35
N ALA A 161 11.36 -12.54 6.33
CA ALA A 161 10.81 -11.38 7.01
C ALA A 161 9.42 -11.02 6.46
N ASN A 162 8.48 -10.74 7.36
CA ASN A 162 7.14 -10.28 7.03
C ASN A 162 7.03 -8.76 7.24
N VAL A 163 7.94 -8.01 6.57
CA VAL A 163 7.96 -6.55 6.60
C VAL A 163 7.79 -6.04 5.18
N SER A 164 6.68 -5.37 4.94
CA SER A 164 6.31 -4.87 3.62
C SER A 164 6.73 -3.42 3.43
N LEU A 165 7.10 -3.07 2.19
CA LEU A 165 7.52 -1.73 1.79
C LEU A 165 6.39 -1.01 1.08
N TYR A 166 6.08 0.19 1.55
CA TYR A 166 5.04 1.07 1.02
C TYR A 166 5.65 2.37 0.51
N CYS A 167 4.95 3.01 -0.41
CA CYS A 167 5.15 4.41 -0.77
C CYS A 167 3.80 5.12 -0.74
N LYS A 168 3.67 6.13 0.13
CA LYS A 168 2.42 6.86 0.33
C LYS A 168 1.21 5.92 0.58
N ARG A 169 1.42 4.93 1.45
CA ARG A 169 0.43 3.92 1.86
C ARG A 169 -0.02 2.95 0.74
N VAL A 170 0.66 2.96 -0.41
CA VAL A 170 0.46 1.99 -1.48
C VAL A 170 1.54 0.93 -1.39
N LEU A 171 1.16 -0.35 -1.40
CA LEU A 171 2.12 -1.45 -1.38
C LEU A 171 3.00 -1.43 -2.62
N ILE A 172 4.32 -1.44 -2.40
CA ILE A 172 5.33 -1.52 -3.45
C ILE A 172 5.90 -2.94 -3.52
N ASP A 173 6.29 -3.49 -2.38
CA ASP A 173 6.82 -4.84 -2.29
C ASP A 173 6.43 -5.46 -0.94
N ALA A 174 5.86 -6.66 -0.98
CA ALA A 174 5.45 -7.38 0.22
C ALA A 174 6.64 -8.02 0.96
N LYS A 175 7.75 -8.30 0.25
CA LYS A 175 8.95 -8.94 0.79
C LYS A 175 10.22 -8.34 0.18
N PRO A 176 10.51 -7.06 0.44
CA PRO A 176 11.61 -6.34 -0.20
C PRO A 176 12.97 -6.91 0.19
N GLU A 177 13.75 -7.28 -0.81
CA GLU A 177 15.11 -7.75 -0.61
C GLU A 177 16.01 -6.64 -0.05
N GLY A 178 16.80 -6.96 0.97
CA GLY A 178 17.77 -6.05 1.57
C GLY A 178 17.18 -4.95 2.46
N LEU A 179 15.86 -4.92 2.70
CA LEU A 179 15.24 -3.97 3.62
C LEU A 179 15.62 -4.24 5.08
N LEU A 180 15.76 -5.51 5.44
CA LEU A 180 16.23 -5.93 6.76
C LEU A 180 17.46 -6.81 6.65
N PRO A 181 18.42 -6.70 7.56
CA PRO A 181 19.50 -7.69 7.68
C PRO A 181 18.91 -9.04 8.10
N GLU A 182 19.58 -10.12 7.71
CA GLU A 182 19.10 -11.48 7.91
C GLU A 182 18.73 -11.83 9.35
N TRP A 183 19.46 -11.31 10.31
CA TRP A 183 19.21 -11.55 11.71
C TRP A 183 17.94 -10.87 12.26
N LEU A 184 17.34 -9.93 11.51
CA LEU A 184 16.05 -9.28 11.81
C LEU A 184 14.85 -9.92 11.08
N ARG A 185 15.03 -11.05 10.41
CA ARG A 185 13.96 -11.70 9.63
C ARG A 185 12.73 -12.14 10.44
N PHE A 186 12.86 -12.21 11.77
CA PHE A 186 11.72 -12.52 12.65
C PHE A 186 10.71 -11.36 12.80
N LEU A 187 11.05 -10.16 12.34
CA LEU A 187 10.17 -9.00 12.44
C LEU A 187 8.97 -9.09 11.50
N ASN A 188 7.85 -8.58 11.99
CA ASN A 188 6.68 -8.27 11.17
C ASN A 188 6.47 -6.76 11.13
N GLY A 189 5.87 -6.23 10.08
CA GLY A 189 5.57 -4.81 10.06
C GLY A 189 5.49 -4.16 8.71
N VAL A 190 5.60 -2.85 8.74
CA VAL A 190 5.51 -1.99 7.57
C VAL A 190 6.58 -0.90 7.62
N VAL A 191 7.09 -0.58 6.45
CA VAL A 191 8.00 0.54 6.20
C VAL A 191 7.42 1.35 5.05
N ASP A 192 7.25 2.64 5.22
CA ASP A 192 6.66 3.54 4.22
C ASP A 192 7.59 4.71 4.00
N SER A 193 8.01 4.94 2.76
CA SER A 193 8.88 6.06 2.39
C SER A 193 8.38 6.74 1.12
N GLU A 194 8.25 8.06 1.18
CA GLU A 194 7.86 8.87 0.03
C GLU A 194 9.00 9.08 -0.97
N ASP A 195 10.25 8.87 -0.52
CA ASP A 195 11.47 9.12 -1.30
C ASP A 195 11.85 7.93 -2.21
N LEU A 196 11.05 6.85 -2.23
CA LEU A 196 11.35 5.68 -3.06
C LEU A 196 11.38 6.05 -4.55
N PRO A 197 12.47 5.73 -5.27
CA PRO A 197 12.57 5.95 -6.70
C PRO A 197 11.74 4.89 -7.45
N LEU A 198 10.49 5.23 -7.70
CA LEU A 198 9.56 4.35 -8.40
C LEU A 198 9.55 4.68 -9.90
N ASN A 199 9.46 3.64 -10.72
CA ASN A 199 9.13 3.79 -12.13
C ASN A 199 7.63 4.10 -12.32
N ILE A 200 7.20 4.22 -13.57
CA ILE A 200 5.80 4.52 -13.91
C ILE A 200 4.84 3.43 -13.44
N SER A 201 5.27 2.16 -13.44
CA SER A 201 4.48 1.01 -12.93
C SER A 201 4.49 0.89 -11.39
N ARG A 202 5.15 1.84 -10.69
CA ARG A 202 5.34 1.84 -9.23
C ARG A 202 6.17 0.68 -8.70
N GLU A 203 6.96 0.06 -9.55
CA GLU A 203 8.00 -0.87 -9.14
C GLU A 203 9.25 -0.11 -8.74
N MET A 204 10.02 -0.64 -7.81
CA MET A 204 11.30 -0.03 -7.44
C MET A 204 12.26 -0.07 -8.63
N LEU A 205 12.95 1.04 -8.88
CA LEU A 205 14.11 1.03 -9.74
C LEU A 205 15.18 0.11 -9.15
N GLN A 206 15.97 -0.55 -9.99
CA GLN A 206 16.99 -1.54 -9.58
C GLN A 206 18.11 -0.97 -8.69
N ASP A 207 18.12 0.34 -8.43
CA ASP A 207 19.08 0.96 -7.51
C ASP A 207 18.68 0.73 -6.04
N ASN A 208 19.27 -0.29 -5.44
CA ASN A 208 19.08 -0.66 -4.04
C ASN A 208 19.76 0.28 -3.04
N SER A 209 20.35 1.40 -3.46
CA SER A 209 21.09 2.32 -2.58
C SER A 209 20.20 2.94 -1.51
N LEU A 210 18.98 3.31 -1.87
CA LEU A 210 18.01 3.87 -0.92
C LEU A 210 17.47 2.79 0.05
N VAL A 211 17.18 1.60 -0.44
CA VAL A 211 16.75 0.48 0.41
C VAL A 211 17.82 0.16 1.46
N ARG A 212 19.11 0.15 1.07
CA ARG A 212 20.23 -0.02 2.01
C ARG A 212 20.29 1.09 3.07
N LYS A 213 20.09 2.35 2.68
CA LYS A 213 20.04 3.47 3.64
C LYS A 213 18.87 3.33 4.61
N ILE A 214 17.69 2.92 4.13
CA ILE A 214 16.52 2.65 4.96
C ILE A 214 16.84 1.50 5.92
N SER A 215 17.44 0.41 5.44
CA SER A 215 17.89 -0.73 6.24
C SER A 215 18.83 -0.30 7.37
N ASP A 216 19.81 0.55 7.08
CA ASP A 216 20.76 1.07 8.08
C ASP A 216 20.05 1.90 9.15
N ILE A 217 19.08 2.75 8.75
CA ILE A 217 18.31 3.57 9.69
C ILE A 217 17.48 2.67 10.61
N ILE A 218 16.76 1.71 10.03
CA ILE A 218 15.93 0.75 10.77
C ILE A 218 16.79 -0.02 11.75
N THR A 219 17.88 -0.60 11.28
CA THR A 219 18.79 -1.43 12.08
C THR A 219 19.33 -0.65 13.29
N LYS A 220 19.85 0.57 13.08
CA LYS A 220 20.36 1.41 14.16
C LYS A 220 19.29 1.78 15.18
N ARG A 221 18.07 2.09 14.73
CA ARG A 221 16.96 2.43 15.62
C ARG A 221 16.46 1.20 16.37
N PHE A 222 16.42 0.04 15.71
CA PHE A 222 15.98 -1.21 16.33
C PHE A 222 16.94 -1.68 17.43
N ILE A 223 18.25 -1.60 17.21
CA ILE A 223 19.24 -1.89 18.25
C ILE A 223 19.03 -0.99 19.47
N LYS A 224 18.82 0.32 19.27
CA LYS A 224 18.52 1.25 20.38
C LYS A 224 17.21 0.91 21.09
N HIS A 225 16.22 0.43 20.36
CA HIS A 225 14.95 -0.01 20.94
C HIS A 225 15.14 -1.26 21.83
N LEU A 226 15.92 -2.24 21.38
CA LEU A 226 16.28 -3.41 22.17
C LEU A 226 17.06 -3.03 23.44
N ASP A 227 18.04 -2.13 23.34
CA ASP A 227 18.78 -1.62 24.49
C ASP A 227 17.87 -0.97 25.54
N LYS A 228 16.83 -0.26 25.09
CA LYS A 228 15.83 0.34 25.97
C LYS A 228 15.00 -0.74 26.65
N LEU A 229 14.43 -1.69 25.90
CA LEU A 229 13.66 -2.79 26.46
C LEU A 229 14.45 -3.57 27.52
N ALA A 230 15.72 -3.89 27.25
CA ALA A 230 16.58 -4.60 28.18
C ALA A 230 16.88 -3.83 29.48
N ARG A 231 16.74 -2.50 29.49
CA ARG A 231 16.89 -1.67 30.70
C ARG A 231 15.59 -1.52 31.47
N ASP A 232 14.47 -1.43 30.76
CA ASP A 232 13.13 -1.24 31.38
C ASP A 232 12.62 -2.53 32.05
N GLU A 233 13.16 -3.71 31.70
CA GLU A 233 12.86 -5.02 32.32
C GLU A 233 13.76 -5.37 33.55
N LYS A 234 14.65 -4.47 33.95
CA LYS A 234 15.48 -4.58 35.17
C LYS A 234 14.93 -3.75 36.31
#